data_a16c38a7b5caaeb041a912e1dc2bfc16
#
_entry.id   a16c38a7b5caaeb041a912e1dc2bfc16
#
_cell.length_a   1.000
_cell.length_b   1.000
_cell.length_c   1.000
_cell.angle_alpha   90.00
_cell.angle_beta   90.00
_cell.angle_gamma   90.00
#
_symmetry.space_group_name_H-M   'P 1'
#
loop_
_entity.id
_entity.type
_entity.pdbx_description
1 polymer ?
#
loop_
_entity_poly.entity_id
_entity_poly.type
_entity_poly.pdbx_seq_one_letter_code
_entity_poly.pdbx_strand_id
1 'polypeptide(L)'
;LFLDELPEFDRKVLEVLRQPLESKEIIISRAARQITYPANFQLIAAMNPCPCGYAFNQDSRCQCSPESIKRYQNRISGPLLDRIDLHIDVPPLKAQELQDPTPAEDSTAVRQRVILILAKIMDSTSL
;
A
#
# COMPACT_ATOMS: atom_id res chain seq x y z
N LEU A 1 0.68 -8.99 4.82
CA LEU A 1 1.13 -7.95 5.72
C LEU A 1 0.34 -6.68 5.43
N PHE A 2 -0.29 -6.10 6.46
CA PHE A 2 -0.96 -4.80 6.36
C PHE A 2 -0.22 -3.77 7.22
N LEU A 3 0.12 -2.61 6.64
CA LEU A 3 0.76 -1.49 7.33
C LEU A 3 -0.08 -0.24 7.14
N ASP A 4 -0.64 0.26 8.22
CA ASP A 4 -1.33 1.54 8.24
C ASP A 4 -0.35 2.66 8.60
N GLU A 5 -0.64 3.89 8.16
CA GLU A 5 0.21 5.06 8.40
C GLU A 5 1.67 4.83 7.98
N LEU A 6 1.87 4.26 6.80
CA LEU A 6 3.18 3.82 6.31
C LEU A 6 4.33 4.83 6.53
N PRO A 7 4.17 6.16 6.34
CA PRO A 7 5.24 7.13 6.58
C PRO A 7 5.62 7.33 8.06
N GLU A 8 4.84 6.79 9.00
CA GLU A 8 5.16 6.91 10.43
C GLU A 8 6.13 5.83 10.93
N PHE A 9 6.34 4.78 10.14
CA PHE A 9 7.36 3.78 10.45
C PHE A 9 8.78 4.36 10.26
N ASP A 10 9.71 3.87 11.07
CA ASP A 10 11.13 4.18 10.86
C ASP A 10 11.57 3.73 9.46
N ARG A 11 12.28 4.61 8.77
CA ARG A 11 12.75 4.35 7.40
C ARG A 11 13.57 3.07 7.30
N LYS A 12 14.40 2.77 8.32
CA LYS A 12 15.22 1.55 8.32
C LYS A 12 14.37 0.29 8.38
N VAL A 13 13.24 0.35 9.13
CA VAL A 13 12.29 -0.77 9.20
C VAL A 13 11.62 -0.99 7.85
N LEU A 14 11.23 0.08 7.16
CA LEU A 14 10.63 -0.03 5.83
C LEU A 14 11.60 -0.58 4.79
N GLU A 15 12.88 -0.17 4.84
CA GLU A 15 13.90 -0.65 3.92
C GLU A 15 14.16 -2.17 4.04
N VAL A 16 13.98 -2.74 5.23
CA VAL A 16 14.12 -4.20 5.44
C VAL A 16 13.07 -4.98 4.67
N LEU A 17 11.89 -4.40 4.39
CA LEU A 17 10.83 -5.07 3.63
C LEU A 17 11.17 -5.28 2.14
N ARG A 18 12.12 -4.52 1.61
CA ARG A 18 12.48 -4.59 0.19
C ARG A 18 12.94 -5.98 -0.23
N GLN A 19 13.83 -6.59 0.56
CA GLN A 19 14.36 -7.91 0.25
C GLN A 19 13.26 -8.98 0.20
N PRO A 20 12.42 -9.18 1.24
CA PRO A 20 11.39 -10.21 1.19
C PRO A 20 10.29 -9.94 0.16
N LEU A 21 9.99 -8.69 -0.18
CA LEU A 21 9.05 -8.37 -1.26
C LEU A 21 9.58 -8.82 -2.62
N GLU A 22 10.89 -8.79 -2.83
CA GLU A 22 11.54 -9.16 -4.08
C GLU A 22 11.89 -10.65 -4.13
N SER A 23 12.62 -11.15 -3.12
CA SER A 23 13.14 -12.53 -3.11
C SER A 23 12.17 -13.57 -2.55
N LYS A 24 11.11 -13.14 -1.87
CA LYS A 24 10.17 -14.00 -1.12
C LYS A 24 10.82 -14.78 0.02
N GLU A 25 11.99 -14.32 0.47
CA GLU A 25 12.79 -14.94 1.51
C GLU A 25 13.40 -13.89 2.45
N ILE A 26 13.65 -14.30 3.70
CA ILE A 26 14.40 -13.54 4.69
C ILE A 26 15.63 -14.37 5.09
N ILE A 27 16.79 -13.75 4.99
CA ILE A 27 18.05 -14.37 5.38
C ILE A 27 18.52 -13.77 6.69
N ILE A 28 18.63 -14.59 7.72
CA ILE A 28 19.17 -14.18 9.02
C ILE A 28 20.56 -14.79 9.20
N SER A 29 21.57 -13.91 9.28
CA SER A 29 22.96 -14.32 9.52
C SER A 29 23.36 -13.97 10.94
N ARG A 30 23.76 -14.98 11.73
CA ARG A 30 24.32 -14.82 13.08
C ARG A 30 25.56 -15.67 13.23
N ALA A 31 26.70 -15.02 13.53
CA ALA A 31 28.00 -15.67 13.76
C ALA A 31 28.34 -16.70 12.64
N ALA A 32 28.34 -17.99 12.96
CA ALA A 32 28.71 -19.06 12.03
C ALA A 32 27.49 -19.70 11.32
N ARG A 33 26.27 -19.16 11.48
CA ARG A 33 25.05 -19.76 10.90
C ARG A 33 24.26 -18.74 10.10
N GLN A 34 23.85 -19.16 8.93
CA GLN A 34 22.92 -18.46 8.08
C GLN A 34 21.66 -19.33 7.92
N ILE A 35 20.49 -18.72 8.17
CA ILE A 35 19.21 -19.42 8.07
C ILE A 35 18.33 -18.61 7.15
N THR A 36 17.72 -19.27 6.17
CA THR A 36 16.75 -18.67 5.25
C THR A 36 15.34 -19.07 5.66
N TYR A 37 14.45 -18.09 5.76
CA TYR A 37 13.04 -18.28 6.06
C TYR A 37 12.20 -17.89 4.84
N PRO A 38 11.14 -18.64 4.49
CA PRO A 38 10.20 -18.23 3.47
C PRO A 38 9.43 -16.96 3.92
N ALA A 39 9.30 -16.00 3.03
CA ALA A 39 8.63 -14.72 3.28
C ALA A 39 7.73 -14.31 2.09
N ASN A 40 6.96 -15.24 1.57
CA ASN A 40 6.02 -14.98 0.50
C ASN A 40 4.72 -14.40 1.07
N PHE A 41 4.60 -13.07 1.04
CA PHE A 41 3.42 -12.35 1.51
C PHE A 41 3.03 -11.24 0.54
N GLN A 42 1.76 -10.84 0.57
CA GLN A 42 1.29 -9.63 -0.07
C GLN A 42 1.41 -8.45 0.90
N LEU A 43 1.99 -7.34 0.47
CA LEU A 43 1.99 -6.09 1.21
C LEU A 43 0.78 -5.26 0.81
N ILE A 44 0.02 -4.83 1.81
CA ILE A 44 -1.02 -3.81 1.69
C ILE A 44 -0.65 -2.69 2.65
N ALA A 45 -0.59 -1.47 2.16
CA ALA A 45 -0.24 -0.33 2.98
C ALA A 45 -1.21 0.82 2.75
N ALA A 46 -1.43 1.62 3.80
CA ALA A 46 -2.21 2.84 3.72
C ALA A 46 -1.38 4.03 4.23
N MET A 47 -1.63 5.20 3.67
CA MET A 47 -1.01 6.44 4.12
C MET A 47 -1.91 7.65 3.86
N ASN A 48 -1.76 8.66 4.66
CA ASN A 48 -2.37 9.95 4.42
C ASN A 48 -1.61 10.73 3.32
N PRO A 49 -2.24 11.66 2.62
CA PRO A 49 -1.58 12.46 1.58
C PRO A 49 -0.58 13.48 2.14
N CYS A 50 -0.71 13.83 3.43
CA CYS A 50 0.16 14.77 4.15
C CYS A 50 0.04 14.56 5.66
N PRO A 51 0.87 15.22 6.51
CA PRO A 51 0.81 15.06 7.97
C PRO A 51 -0.55 15.36 8.61
N CYS A 52 -1.34 16.27 8.04
CA CYS A 52 -2.67 16.59 8.56
C CYS A 52 -3.81 15.78 7.92
N GLY A 53 -3.54 15.00 6.87
CA GLY A 53 -4.52 14.17 6.16
C GLY A 53 -5.38 14.86 5.11
N TYR A 54 -5.27 16.19 4.93
CA TYR A 54 -6.23 16.97 4.13
C TYR A 54 -5.67 17.57 2.82
N ALA A 55 -4.46 17.18 2.37
CA ALA A 55 -3.79 17.84 1.24
C ALA A 55 -4.60 17.83 -0.07
N PHE A 56 -5.44 16.82 -0.29
CA PHE A 56 -6.24 16.71 -1.52
C PHE A 56 -7.73 17.01 -1.33
N ASN A 57 -8.11 17.53 -0.17
CA ASN A 57 -9.47 17.93 0.08
C ASN A 57 -9.75 19.32 -0.54
N GLN A 58 -10.87 19.43 -1.23
CA GLN A 58 -11.30 20.67 -1.89
C GLN A 58 -11.68 21.80 -0.90
N ASP A 59 -11.82 21.47 0.37
CA ASP A 59 -12.32 22.40 1.42
C ASP A 59 -11.21 23.21 2.12
N SER A 60 -10.01 23.24 1.58
CA SER A 60 -8.87 24.04 2.08
C SER A 60 -8.49 23.80 3.55
N ARG A 61 -8.88 22.68 4.14
CA ARG A 61 -8.53 22.34 5.54
C ARG A 61 -7.03 22.05 5.73
N CYS A 62 -6.31 21.75 4.65
CA CYS A 62 -4.88 21.48 4.73
C CYS A 62 -4.10 22.77 5.02
N GLN A 63 -3.35 22.77 6.12
CA GLN A 63 -2.44 23.85 6.51
C GLN A 63 -0.95 23.48 6.32
N CYS A 64 -0.67 22.35 5.67
CA CYS A 64 0.70 21.91 5.44
C CYS A 64 1.34 22.73 4.31
N SER A 65 2.58 23.17 4.50
CA SER A 65 3.35 23.75 3.39
C SER A 65 3.71 22.70 2.36
N PRO A 66 3.92 23.06 1.08
CA PRO A 66 4.36 22.13 0.04
C PRO A 66 5.63 21.34 0.44
N GLU A 67 6.56 21.98 1.14
CA GLU A 67 7.79 21.34 1.62
C GLU A 67 7.50 20.30 2.70
N SER A 68 6.52 20.56 3.58
CA SER A 68 6.09 19.63 4.62
C SER A 68 5.43 18.40 4.00
N ILE A 69 4.56 18.59 3.01
CA ILE A 69 3.93 17.49 2.26
C ILE A 69 5.01 16.63 1.58
N LYS A 70 5.92 17.26 0.84
CA LYS A 70 7.00 16.55 0.15
C LYS A 70 7.91 15.79 1.11
N ARG A 71 8.24 16.38 2.27
CA ARG A 71 9.05 15.71 3.30
C ARG A 71 8.35 14.50 3.87
N TYR A 72 7.04 14.58 4.09
CA TYR A 72 6.23 13.47 4.58
C TYR A 72 6.18 12.32 3.57
N GLN A 73 5.90 12.60 2.32
CA GLN A 73 5.85 11.61 1.25
C GLN A 73 7.23 10.96 0.99
N ASN A 74 8.31 11.74 1.07
CA ASN A 74 9.68 11.26 0.88
C ASN A 74 10.20 10.36 2.04
N ARG A 75 9.43 10.15 3.10
CA ARG A 75 9.77 9.14 4.11
C ARG A 75 9.77 7.73 3.54
N ILE A 76 8.94 7.50 2.53
CA ILE A 76 8.93 6.24 1.78
C ILE A 76 9.92 6.39 0.63
N SER A 77 10.85 5.45 0.53
CA SER A 77 11.85 5.51 -0.55
C SER A 77 11.26 5.10 -1.90
N GLY A 78 11.77 5.70 -2.98
CA GLY A 78 11.43 5.28 -4.34
C GLY A 78 11.58 3.77 -4.55
N PRO A 79 12.75 3.17 -4.19
CA PRO A 79 12.94 1.74 -4.33
C PRO A 79 11.94 0.85 -3.57
N LEU A 80 11.34 1.31 -2.47
CA LEU A 80 10.25 0.57 -1.82
C LEU A 80 8.93 0.75 -2.58
N LEU A 81 8.64 1.97 -3.05
CA LEU A 81 7.44 2.23 -3.86
C LEU A 81 7.45 1.42 -5.16
N ASP A 82 8.60 1.27 -5.81
CA ASP A 82 8.75 0.48 -7.04
C ASP A 82 8.42 -1.02 -6.86
N ARG A 83 8.27 -1.49 -5.62
CA ARG A 83 7.88 -2.87 -5.31
C ARG A 83 6.41 -3.02 -4.93
N ILE A 84 5.68 -1.92 -4.97
CA ILE A 84 4.23 -1.89 -4.78
C ILE A 84 3.59 -1.68 -6.14
N ASP A 85 3.01 -2.74 -6.70
CA ASP A 85 2.51 -2.75 -8.07
C ASP A 85 1.25 -1.89 -8.28
N LEU A 86 0.47 -1.64 -7.23
CA LEU A 86 -0.79 -0.91 -7.32
C LEU A 86 -0.80 0.27 -6.35
N HIS A 87 -0.96 1.47 -6.88
CA HIS A 87 -1.16 2.69 -6.11
C HIS A 87 -2.58 3.20 -6.38
N ILE A 88 -3.36 3.36 -5.32
CA ILE A 88 -4.77 3.73 -5.40
C ILE A 88 -5.01 4.97 -4.57
N ASP A 89 -5.54 6.02 -5.18
CA ASP A 89 -6.03 7.18 -4.48
C ASP A 89 -7.46 6.93 -3.98
N VAL A 90 -7.68 7.11 -2.67
CA VAL A 90 -8.98 6.99 -2.04
C VAL A 90 -9.48 8.39 -1.69
N PRO A 91 -10.35 9.00 -2.50
CA PRO A 91 -10.88 10.33 -2.23
C PRO A 91 -11.82 10.31 -1.03
N PRO A 92 -11.96 11.44 -0.30
CA PRO A 92 -12.92 11.56 0.78
C PRO A 92 -14.35 11.46 0.21
N LEU A 93 -15.21 10.74 0.93
CA LEU A 93 -16.63 10.66 0.60
C LEU A 93 -17.32 12.00 0.83
N LYS A 94 -18.24 12.36 -0.06
CA LYS A 94 -19.12 13.52 0.13
C LYS A 94 -20.22 13.17 1.12
N ALA A 95 -20.72 14.18 1.85
CA ALA A 95 -21.79 14.00 2.82
C ALA A 95 -23.06 13.36 2.20
N GLN A 96 -23.32 13.64 0.94
CA GLN A 96 -24.43 13.06 0.18
C GLN A 96 -24.23 11.54 -0.07
N GLU A 97 -23.01 11.13 -0.35
CA GLU A 97 -22.66 9.70 -0.58
C GLU A 97 -22.78 8.88 0.71
N LEU A 98 -22.48 9.51 1.87
CA LEU A 98 -22.64 8.87 3.18
C LEU A 98 -24.11 8.68 3.58
N GLN A 99 -25.03 9.48 3.02
CA GLN A 99 -26.47 9.42 3.28
C GLN A 99 -27.23 8.57 2.25
N ASP A 100 -26.54 8.10 1.21
CA ASP A 100 -27.14 7.26 0.19
C ASP A 100 -27.47 5.88 0.82
N PRO A 101 -28.76 5.48 0.86
CA PRO A 101 -29.17 4.17 1.39
C PRO A 101 -28.86 3.02 0.44
N THR A 102 -28.35 3.29 -0.77
CA THR A 102 -28.02 2.25 -1.75
C THR A 102 -26.89 1.38 -1.20
N PRO A 103 -27.09 0.06 -1.04
CA PRO A 103 -26.04 -0.82 -0.56
C PRO A 103 -24.82 -0.78 -1.52
N ALA A 104 -23.64 -0.56 -0.97
CA ALA A 104 -22.41 -0.72 -1.73
C ALA A 104 -22.23 -2.18 -2.17
N GLU A 105 -21.47 -2.40 -3.26
CA GLU A 105 -21.12 -3.76 -3.71
C GLU A 105 -20.42 -4.52 -2.57
N ASP A 106 -20.86 -5.73 -2.30
CA ASP A 106 -20.28 -6.55 -1.24
C ASP A 106 -18.93 -7.16 -1.64
N SER A 107 -18.13 -7.55 -0.65
CA SER A 107 -16.82 -8.14 -0.86
C SER A 107 -16.88 -9.47 -1.62
N THR A 108 -17.99 -10.19 -1.59
CA THR A 108 -18.18 -11.46 -2.28
C THR A 108 -18.27 -11.24 -3.79
N ALA A 109 -19.06 -10.25 -4.21
CA ALA A 109 -19.21 -9.88 -5.61
C ALA A 109 -17.88 -9.38 -6.19
N VAL A 110 -17.16 -8.51 -5.45
CA VAL A 110 -15.81 -8.03 -5.83
C VAL A 110 -14.84 -9.21 -5.98
N ARG A 111 -14.82 -10.13 -5.02
CA ARG A 111 -13.95 -11.31 -5.05
C ARG A 111 -14.20 -12.19 -6.28
N GLN A 112 -15.47 -12.44 -6.61
CA GLN A 112 -15.83 -13.25 -7.79
C GLN A 112 -15.30 -12.60 -9.08
N ARG A 113 -15.48 -11.28 -9.22
CA ARG A 113 -14.99 -10.52 -10.38
C ARG A 113 -13.45 -10.57 -10.48
N VAL A 114 -12.74 -10.43 -9.37
CA VAL A 114 -11.27 -10.52 -9.33
C VAL A 114 -10.78 -11.91 -9.73
N ILE A 115 -11.41 -12.99 -9.22
CA ILE A 115 -11.07 -14.37 -9.57
C ILE A 115 -11.24 -14.62 -11.07
N LEU A 116 -12.32 -14.16 -11.66
CA LEU A 116 -12.57 -14.30 -13.09
C LEU A 116 -11.53 -13.59 -13.96
N ILE A 117 -11.10 -12.39 -13.53
CA ILE A 117 -10.07 -11.62 -14.24
C ILE A 117 -8.72 -12.34 -14.14
N LEU A 118 -8.33 -12.78 -12.94
CA LEU A 118 -7.06 -13.48 -12.73
C LEU A 118 -6.99 -14.79 -13.53
N ALA A 119 -8.08 -15.57 -13.58
CA ALA A 119 -8.15 -16.78 -14.38
C ALA A 119 -7.88 -16.46 -15.88
N LYS A 120 -8.53 -15.44 -16.43
CA LYS A 120 -8.30 -15.00 -17.82
C LYS A 120 -6.87 -14.58 -18.10
N ILE A 121 -6.22 -13.88 -17.17
CA ILE A 121 -4.82 -13.45 -17.31
C ILE A 121 -3.91 -14.69 -17.32
N MET A 122 -4.14 -15.64 -16.42
CA MET A 122 -3.32 -16.87 -16.35
C MET A 122 -3.48 -17.72 -17.61
N ASP A 123 -4.69 -17.85 -18.17
CA ASP A 123 -4.93 -18.56 -19.41
C ASP A 123 -4.26 -17.88 -20.62
N SER A 124 -4.18 -16.54 -20.62
CA SER A 124 -3.53 -15.78 -21.72
C SER A 124 -2.00 -15.78 -21.63
N THR A 125 -1.41 -16.14 -20.50
CA THR A 125 0.05 -16.18 -20.31
C THR A 125 0.61 -17.59 -20.57
N SER A 126 -0.24 -18.56 -20.93
CA SER A 126 0.13 -19.96 -21.20
C SER A 126 0.41 -20.24 -22.68
N LEU A 127 0.70 -19.21 -23.48
CA LEU A 127 1.20 -19.22 -24.86
C LEU A 127 2.64 -18.73 -24.86
#